data_111f987b87ddd3e7c8caf27eace1d0b3
#
_entry.id   111f987b87ddd3e7c8caf27eace1d0b3
#
_cell.length_a   1.000
_cell.length_b   1.000
_cell.length_c   1.000
_cell.angle_alpha   90.00
_cell.angle_beta   90.00
_cell.angle_gamma   90.00
#
_symmetry.space_group_name_H-M   'P 1'
#
loop_
_entity.id
_entity.type
_entity.pdbx_description
1 polymer ?
#
loop_
_entity_poly.entity_id
_entity_poly.type
_entity_poly.pdbx_seq_one_letter_code
_entity_poly.pdbx_strand_id
1 'polypeptide(L)'
;MELLKDKLFNGISFEIIKEEFPEGYSCPFWLFLRVTNFTDHKKNIDVRMNYISIKYGLKKSWEQELIPDNSFVDLKFLYDDITAVYEGDRIEMEINKGKFASLRLIRERGNWMVVESIERSTYNRELKNRIEHFEAIDEQFGITLQNFSVKVEDENSLKVFCEILALNGEIPENDFTINIAIYDNNNDIVYTDYESRYAEEFKGFEVFNFGTISLDIPVNEISKIRFYPTR
;
A
#
# COMPACT_ATOMS: atom_id res chain seq x y z
N MET A 1 20.68 -7.19 -0.87
CA MET A 1 19.46 -7.83 -0.36
C MET A 1 19.59 -7.92 1.16
N GLU A 2 18.51 -7.66 1.87
CA GLU A 2 18.43 -7.58 3.32
C GLU A 2 17.74 -8.84 3.87
N LEU A 3 18.13 -9.34 5.05
CA LEU A 3 17.42 -10.44 5.71
C LEU A 3 16.04 -9.93 6.18
N LEU A 4 15.00 -10.75 6.04
CA LEU A 4 13.63 -10.39 6.44
C LEU A 4 13.56 -9.91 7.91
N LYS A 5 14.26 -10.58 8.81
CA LYS A 5 14.29 -10.27 10.25
C LYS A 5 14.91 -8.91 10.59
N ASP A 6 15.75 -8.36 9.71
CA ASP A 6 16.45 -7.09 9.93
C ASP A 6 15.58 -5.90 9.48
N LYS A 7 14.44 -6.18 8.85
CA LYS A 7 13.54 -5.16 8.33
C LYS A 7 12.38 -4.86 9.28
N LEU A 8 12.19 -3.58 9.59
CA LEU A 8 11.12 -3.11 10.47
C LEU A 8 10.07 -2.35 9.66
N PHE A 9 8.80 -2.75 9.81
CA PHE A 9 7.63 -2.15 9.14
C PHE A 9 6.71 -1.50 10.17
N ASN A 10 6.76 -0.19 10.34
CA ASN A 10 5.96 0.55 11.33
C ASN A 10 5.96 -0.09 12.74
N GLY A 11 7.14 -0.49 13.21
CA GLY A 11 7.33 -1.15 14.50
C GLY A 11 6.96 -2.64 14.54
N ILE A 12 6.76 -3.28 13.37
CA ILE A 12 6.53 -4.72 13.24
C ILE A 12 7.70 -5.34 12.48
N SER A 13 8.28 -6.42 12.99
CA SER A 13 9.25 -7.25 12.26
C SER A 13 8.70 -8.62 11.95
N PHE A 14 9.26 -9.26 10.93
CA PHE A 14 8.89 -10.58 10.45
C PHE A 14 10.15 -11.45 10.36
N GLU A 15 10.09 -12.66 10.89
CA GLU A 15 11.21 -13.63 10.83
C GLU A 15 10.68 -15.02 10.50
N ILE A 16 11.20 -15.66 9.46
CA ILE A 16 10.96 -17.09 9.23
C ILE A 16 11.87 -17.85 10.18
N ILE A 17 11.26 -18.40 11.25
CA ILE A 17 12.00 -19.02 12.36
C ILE A 17 12.21 -20.52 12.19
N LYS A 18 11.36 -21.19 11.38
CA LYS A 18 11.42 -22.64 11.20
C LYS A 18 10.79 -23.06 9.86
N GLU A 19 11.42 -24.03 9.26
CA GLU A 19 10.91 -24.84 8.15
C GLU A 19 10.84 -26.30 8.62
N GLU A 20 9.69 -26.93 8.50
CA GLU A 20 9.48 -28.28 9.03
C GLU A 20 8.83 -29.19 7.99
N PHE A 21 9.42 -30.37 7.84
CA PHE A 21 8.93 -31.46 7.00
C PHE A 21 8.59 -32.63 7.92
N PRO A 22 7.33 -32.75 8.39
CA PRO A 22 6.95 -33.87 9.25
C PRO A 22 7.08 -35.19 8.48
N GLU A 23 7.48 -36.26 9.16
CA GLU A 23 7.57 -37.59 8.58
C GLU A 23 6.17 -38.19 8.35
N GLY A 24 5.91 -38.80 7.17
CA GLY A 24 4.66 -39.48 6.86
C GLY A 24 4.26 -39.47 5.38
N TYR A 25 3.17 -40.17 5.03
CA TYR A 25 2.72 -40.38 3.65
C TYR A 25 2.08 -39.17 2.96
N SER A 26 1.83 -38.10 3.69
CA SER A 26 1.28 -36.85 3.18
C SER A 26 1.96 -35.74 3.98
N CYS A 27 3.24 -35.48 3.65
CA CYS A 27 4.07 -34.54 4.41
C CYS A 27 3.77 -33.11 3.96
N PRO A 28 2.93 -32.34 4.69
CA PRO A 28 2.82 -30.92 4.43
C PRO A 28 4.16 -30.24 4.83
N PHE A 29 4.56 -29.27 4.04
CA PHE A 29 5.62 -28.34 4.42
C PHE A 29 5.03 -27.28 5.35
N TRP A 30 5.62 -27.09 6.51
CA TRP A 30 5.24 -26.05 7.45
C TRP A 30 6.29 -24.96 7.52
N LEU A 31 5.85 -23.72 7.35
CA LEU A 31 6.67 -22.57 7.49
C LEU A 31 6.15 -21.74 8.67
N PHE A 32 7.05 -21.46 9.63
CA PHE A 32 6.73 -20.69 10.82
C PHE A 32 7.26 -19.28 10.68
N LEU A 33 6.36 -18.30 10.76
CA LEU A 33 6.68 -16.89 10.71
C LEU A 33 6.45 -16.27 12.08
N ARG A 34 7.52 -15.78 12.72
CA ARG A 34 7.41 -14.93 13.89
C ARG A 34 7.10 -13.51 13.47
N VAL A 35 6.05 -12.94 14.06
CA VAL A 35 5.69 -11.54 13.91
C VAL A 35 5.85 -10.85 15.25
N THR A 36 6.76 -9.88 15.35
CA THR A 36 7.05 -9.15 16.58
C THR A 36 6.51 -7.74 16.46
N ASN A 37 5.72 -7.33 17.43
CA ASN A 37 5.19 -5.99 17.58
C ASN A 37 6.00 -5.22 18.63
N PHE A 38 6.76 -4.22 18.20
CA PHE A 38 7.54 -3.32 19.08
C PHE A 38 6.79 -2.05 19.44
N THR A 39 5.52 -1.94 19.08
CA THR A 39 4.70 -0.77 19.41
C THR A 39 3.96 -0.98 20.74
N ASP A 40 3.53 0.11 21.35
CA ASP A 40 2.74 0.15 22.58
C ASP A 40 1.22 -0.10 22.36
N HIS A 41 0.85 -0.57 21.18
CA HIS A 41 -0.54 -0.87 20.82
C HIS A 41 -0.68 -2.26 20.20
N LYS A 42 -1.78 -2.93 20.53
CA LYS A 42 -2.15 -4.21 19.88
C LYS A 42 -2.32 -4.03 18.38
N LYS A 43 -1.85 -5.00 17.61
CA LYS A 43 -1.96 -5.02 16.14
C LYS A 43 -2.70 -6.27 15.69
N ASN A 44 -3.72 -6.09 14.86
CA ASN A 44 -4.34 -7.20 14.13
C ASN A 44 -3.60 -7.38 12.81
N ILE A 45 -3.01 -8.54 12.61
CA ILE A 45 -2.21 -8.87 11.44
C ILE A 45 -2.85 -10.05 10.69
N ASP A 46 -3.19 -9.80 9.44
CA ASP A 46 -3.64 -10.79 8.45
C ASP A 46 -2.45 -10.99 7.48
N VAL A 47 -1.90 -12.19 7.44
CA VAL A 47 -0.76 -12.52 6.58
C VAL A 47 -1.19 -13.56 5.56
N ARG A 48 -1.11 -13.20 4.28
CA ARG A 48 -1.24 -14.13 3.15
C ARG A 48 0.13 -14.42 2.60
N MET A 49 0.40 -15.68 2.38
CA MET A 49 1.71 -16.11 1.93
C MET A 49 1.57 -17.07 0.74
N ASN A 50 2.06 -16.63 -0.41
CA ASN A 50 2.19 -17.43 -1.61
C ASN A 50 3.61 -18.00 -1.66
N TYR A 51 3.74 -19.29 -1.52
CA TYR A 51 5.00 -20.00 -1.74
C TYR A 51 5.12 -20.43 -3.19
N ILE A 52 6.15 -20.02 -3.88
CA ILE A 52 6.39 -20.27 -5.31
C ILE A 52 7.66 -21.12 -5.43
N SER A 53 7.48 -22.42 -5.47
CA SER A 53 8.59 -23.35 -5.65
C SER A 53 8.95 -23.51 -7.12
N ILE A 54 10.25 -23.55 -7.40
CA ILE A 54 10.77 -23.88 -8.74
C ILE A 54 10.38 -25.28 -9.19
N LYS A 55 10.06 -26.18 -8.25
CA LYS A 55 9.70 -27.58 -8.51
C LYS A 55 8.20 -27.85 -8.39
N TYR A 56 7.55 -27.28 -7.37
CA TYR A 56 6.15 -27.64 -7.01
C TYR A 56 5.14 -26.58 -7.44
N GLY A 57 5.60 -25.45 -8.01
CA GLY A 57 4.74 -24.36 -8.44
C GLY A 57 4.18 -23.52 -7.29
N LEU A 58 3.07 -22.84 -7.53
CA LEU A 58 2.43 -21.92 -6.60
C LEU A 58 1.59 -22.69 -5.56
N LYS A 59 1.84 -22.43 -4.30
CA LYS A 59 1.04 -22.86 -3.14
C LYS A 59 0.64 -21.64 -2.30
N LYS A 60 -0.58 -21.63 -1.76
CA LYS A 60 -1.14 -20.49 -1.01
C LYS A 60 -1.48 -20.90 0.42
N SER A 61 -1.23 -20.02 1.35
CA SER A 61 -1.66 -20.14 2.75
C SER A 61 -1.99 -18.79 3.34
N TRP A 62 -2.75 -18.78 4.43
CA TRP A 62 -3.22 -17.57 5.08
C TRP A 62 -3.39 -17.78 6.58
N GLU A 63 -2.97 -16.81 7.39
CA GLU A 63 -3.12 -16.78 8.84
C GLU A 63 -3.48 -15.37 9.30
N GLN A 64 -4.26 -15.30 10.39
CA GLN A 64 -4.66 -14.05 11.02
C GLN A 64 -4.51 -14.16 12.53
N GLU A 65 -3.92 -13.15 13.17
CA GLU A 65 -3.70 -13.14 14.60
C GLU A 65 -3.70 -11.71 15.17
N LEU A 66 -4.03 -11.60 16.46
CA LEU A 66 -3.90 -10.37 17.24
C LEU A 66 -2.58 -10.41 18.03
N ILE A 67 -1.67 -9.48 17.69
CA ILE A 67 -0.38 -9.40 18.36
C ILE A 67 -0.48 -8.38 19.50
N PRO A 68 -0.23 -8.78 20.75
CA PRO A 68 -0.18 -7.85 21.87
C PRO A 68 0.91 -6.78 21.68
N ASP A 69 0.82 -5.69 22.41
CA ASP A 69 1.84 -4.66 22.51
C ASP A 69 3.16 -5.23 23.05
N ASN A 70 4.28 -4.79 22.50
CA ASN A 70 5.63 -5.23 22.85
C ASN A 70 5.78 -6.76 22.99
N SER A 71 5.16 -7.52 22.09
CA SER A 71 5.10 -8.97 22.12
C SER A 71 5.25 -9.59 20.73
N PHE A 72 5.19 -10.91 20.64
CA PHE A 72 5.23 -11.62 19.37
C PHE A 72 4.18 -12.74 19.32
N VAL A 73 3.91 -13.20 18.09
CA VAL A 73 3.16 -14.42 17.80
C VAL A 73 3.89 -15.20 16.71
N ASP A 74 3.76 -16.53 16.76
CA ASP A 74 4.30 -17.42 15.74
C ASP A 74 3.13 -17.95 14.88
N LEU A 75 3.08 -17.51 13.63
CA LEU A 75 2.10 -17.94 12.64
C LEU A 75 2.61 -19.20 11.94
N LYS A 76 1.69 -20.13 11.61
CA LYS A 76 2.03 -21.42 11.02
C LYS A 76 1.34 -21.57 9.67
N PHE A 77 2.12 -21.53 8.60
CA PHE A 77 1.65 -21.71 7.22
C PHE A 77 1.85 -23.14 6.76
N LEU A 78 0.79 -23.71 6.18
CA LEU A 78 0.76 -25.08 5.69
C LEU A 78 0.78 -25.07 4.17
N TYR A 79 1.65 -25.89 3.58
CA TYR A 79 1.73 -26.12 2.14
C TYR A 79 1.80 -27.60 1.83
N ASP A 80 0.77 -28.09 1.16
CA ASP A 80 0.68 -29.50 0.76
C ASP A 80 1.62 -29.84 -0.40
N ASP A 81 2.08 -31.09 -0.44
CA ASP A 81 2.90 -31.65 -1.51
C ASP A 81 4.29 -31.01 -1.71
N ILE A 82 4.83 -30.30 -0.72
CA ILE A 82 6.18 -29.80 -0.75
C ILE A 82 7.06 -30.69 0.12
N THR A 83 8.06 -31.32 -0.48
CA THR A 83 8.98 -32.23 0.22
C THR A 83 10.39 -31.68 0.42
N ALA A 84 10.71 -30.52 -0.15
CA ALA A 84 11.97 -29.82 0.03
C ALA A 84 11.86 -28.35 -0.38
N VAL A 85 12.66 -27.49 0.23
CA VAL A 85 12.88 -26.10 -0.16
C VAL A 85 14.15 -25.99 -0.99
N TYR A 86 14.10 -25.27 -2.09
CA TYR A 86 15.21 -25.13 -3.03
C TYR A 86 15.74 -23.69 -3.05
N GLU A 87 17.02 -23.54 -3.35
CA GLU A 87 17.59 -22.24 -3.71
C GLU A 87 16.84 -21.68 -4.93
N GLY A 88 16.45 -20.40 -4.86
CA GLY A 88 15.63 -19.75 -5.88
C GLY A 88 14.12 -19.88 -5.68
N ASP A 89 13.63 -20.67 -4.71
CA ASP A 89 12.23 -20.63 -4.29
C ASP A 89 11.87 -19.23 -3.79
N ARG A 90 10.62 -18.81 -3.96
CA ARG A 90 10.16 -17.47 -3.64
C ARG A 90 8.97 -17.51 -2.69
N ILE A 91 8.83 -16.42 -1.93
CA ILE A 91 7.64 -16.15 -1.14
C ILE A 91 7.15 -14.75 -1.53
N GLU A 92 5.86 -14.64 -1.85
CA GLU A 92 5.14 -13.39 -1.90
C GLU A 92 4.26 -13.30 -0.67
N MET A 93 4.48 -12.29 0.15
CA MET A 93 3.77 -12.10 1.41
C MET A 93 2.99 -10.79 1.37
N GLU A 94 1.69 -10.88 1.59
CA GLU A 94 0.81 -9.73 1.76
C GLU A 94 0.38 -9.61 3.22
N ILE A 95 0.51 -8.42 3.79
CA ILE A 95 0.15 -8.12 5.16
C ILE A 95 -1.07 -7.19 5.15
N ASN A 96 -2.15 -7.61 5.86
CA ASN A 96 -3.43 -6.93 5.88
C ASN A 96 -4.00 -6.70 4.47
N LYS A 97 -4.00 -7.76 3.63
CA LYS A 97 -4.39 -7.72 2.21
C LYS A 97 -3.59 -6.69 1.43
N GLY A 98 -2.29 -6.62 1.71
CA GLY A 98 -1.40 -5.63 1.16
C GLY A 98 -1.62 -4.19 1.65
N LYS A 99 -2.61 -3.90 2.52
CA LYS A 99 -2.86 -2.55 3.07
C LYS A 99 -1.79 -2.07 4.04
N PHE A 100 -1.00 -2.97 4.59
CA PHE A 100 0.12 -2.65 5.47
C PHE A 100 1.45 -2.74 4.72
N ALA A 101 1.76 -3.91 4.17
CA ALA A 101 2.95 -4.14 3.37
C ALA A 101 2.76 -5.31 2.39
N SER A 102 3.55 -5.32 1.33
CA SER A 102 3.77 -6.47 0.46
C SER A 102 5.26 -6.73 0.36
N LEU A 103 5.65 -7.99 0.36
CA LEU A 103 7.03 -8.43 0.38
C LEU A 103 7.24 -9.53 -0.65
N ARG A 104 8.35 -9.45 -1.39
CA ARG A 104 8.86 -10.57 -2.19
C ARG A 104 10.18 -11.04 -1.60
N LEU A 105 10.25 -12.31 -1.32
CA LEU A 105 11.42 -12.98 -0.76
C LEU A 105 11.94 -14.01 -1.75
N ILE A 106 13.25 -14.24 -1.72
CA ILE A 106 13.91 -15.34 -2.45
C ILE A 106 14.78 -16.14 -1.50
N ARG A 107 14.81 -17.47 -1.70
CA ARG A 107 15.74 -18.34 -0.98
C ARG A 107 17.12 -18.22 -1.60
N GLU A 108 18.08 -17.76 -0.82
CA GLU A 108 19.49 -17.62 -1.24
C GLU A 108 20.43 -17.98 -0.08
N ARG A 109 21.38 -18.89 -0.35
CA ARG A 109 22.36 -19.39 0.63
C ARG A 109 21.73 -19.84 1.95
N GLY A 110 20.60 -20.54 1.83
CA GLY A 110 19.88 -21.04 2.98
C GLY A 110 19.09 -20.01 3.78
N ASN A 111 18.96 -18.75 3.32
CA ASN A 111 18.22 -17.68 3.97
C ASN A 111 17.12 -17.12 3.06
N TRP A 112 16.10 -16.54 3.69
CA TRP A 112 15.07 -15.77 2.99
C TRP A 112 15.48 -14.29 2.93
N MET A 113 15.81 -13.84 1.70
CA MET A 113 16.27 -12.49 1.43
C MET A 113 15.12 -11.65 0.87
N VAL A 114 14.96 -10.42 1.33
CA VAL A 114 14.00 -9.48 0.79
C VAL A 114 14.51 -8.96 -0.56
N VAL A 115 13.78 -9.25 -1.63
CA VAL A 115 14.06 -8.74 -2.99
C VAL A 115 13.30 -7.46 -3.24
N GLU A 116 12.07 -7.40 -2.73
CA GLU A 116 11.20 -6.26 -2.86
C GLU A 116 10.34 -6.10 -1.61
N SER A 117 10.11 -4.88 -1.19
CA SER A 117 9.19 -4.58 -0.11
C SER A 117 8.47 -3.27 -0.39
N ILE A 118 7.15 -3.31 -0.26
CA ILE A 118 6.26 -2.17 -0.40
C ILE A 118 5.62 -1.91 0.95
N GLU A 119 5.97 -0.80 1.57
CA GLU A 119 5.34 -0.33 2.80
C GLU A 119 4.40 0.84 2.44
N ARG A 120 3.09 0.61 2.51
CA ARG A 120 2.10 1.56 1.99
C ARG A 120 2.03 2.88 2.72
N SER A 121 2.34 2.91 4.01
CA SER A 121 2.42 4.16 4.76
C SER A 121 3.52 5.09 4.24
N THR A 122 4.64 4.51 3.78
CA THR A 122 5.73 5.25 3.14
C THR A 122 5.29 5.78 1.78
N TYR A 123 4.64 4.94 0.95
CA TYR A 123 4.09 5.39 -0.33
C TYR A 123 3.05 6.50 -0.19
N ASN A 124 2.13 6.39 0.76
CA ASN A 124 1.15 7.44 1.00
C ASN A 124 1.82 8.79 1.26
N ARG A 125 2.89 8.81 2.05
CA ARG A 125 3.65 10.03 2.35
C ARG A 125 4.44 10.52 1.14
N GLU A 126 5.09 9.63 0.41
CA GLU A 126 5.85 9.97 -0.81
C GLU A 126 4.93 10.52 -1.89
N LEU A 127 3.80 9.86 -2.17
CA LEU A 127 2.82 10.33 -3.15
C LEU A 127 2.18 11.64 -2.73
N LYS A 128 1.92 11.85 -1.44
CA LYS A 128 1.47 13.16 -0.94
C LYS A 128 2.46 14.27 -1.30
N ASN A 129 3.77 14.01 -1.19
CA ASN A 129 4.82 14.99 -1.54
C ASN A 129 4.94 15.22 -3.06
N ARG A 130 4.33 14.37 -3.89
CA ARG A 130 4.27 14.50 -5.36
C ARG A 130 3.00 15.22 -5.84
N ILE A 131 2.16 15.69 -4.92
CA ILE A 131 0.99 16.47 -5.28
C ILE A 131 1.42 17.89 -5.61
N GLU A 132 0.96 18.37 -6.76
CA GLU A 132 1.13 19.73 -7.24
C GLU A 132 -0.25 20.40 -7.37
N HIS A 133 -0.37 21.61 -6.89
CA HIS A 133 -1.48 22.50 -7.19
C HIS A 133 -0.93 23.94 -7.34
N PHE A 134 -1.73 24.82 -7.88
CA PHE A 134 -1.29 26.18 -8.20
C PHE A 134 -2.21 27.17 -7.47
N GLU A 135 -1.76 27.70 -6.32
CA GLU A 135 -2.53 28.64 -5.49
C GLU A 135 -3.09 29.82 -6.30
N ALA A 136 -2.29 30.39 -7.21
CA ALA A 136 -2.73 31.49 -8.06
C ALA A 136 -3.87 31.12 -9.05
N ILE A 137 -4.02 29.82 -9.37
CA ILE A 137 -5.14 29.32 -10.17
C ILE A 137 -6.34 29.13 -9.23
N ASP A 138 -6.14 28.51 -8.07
CA ASP A 138 -7.20 28.29 -7.09
C ASP A 138 -7.87 29.61 -6.71
N GLU A 139 -7.09 30.68 -6.45
CA GLU A 139 -7.57 32.02 -6.14
C GLU A 139 -8.45 32.64 -7.23
N GLN A 140 -8.17 32.36 -8.53
CA GLN A 140 -9.01 32.84 -9.65
C GLN A 140 -10.42 32.24 -9.64
N PHE A 141 -10.60 31.11 -8.96
CA PHE A 141 -11.89 30.45 -8.79
C PHE A 141 -12.55 30.74 -7.43
N GLY A 142 -11.92 31.60 -6.61
CA GLY A 142 -12.42 31.96 -5.28
C GLY A 142 -12.30 30.81 -4.27
N ILE A 143 -11.36 29.89 -4.46
CA ILE A 143 -11.15 28.74 -3.58
C ILE A 143 -9.70 28.61 -3.16
N THR A 144 -9.46 27.75 -2.18
CA THR A 144 -8.13 27.25 -1.78
C THR A 144 -8.19 25.75 -1.66
N LEU A 145 -7.25 25.03 -2.29
CA LEU A 145 -7.05 23.61 -2.13
C LEU A 145 -5.94 23.35 -1.12
N GLN A 146 -6.22 22.56 -0.08
CA GLN A 146 -5.23 22.30 0.97
C GLN A 146 -5.42 20.90 1.58
N ASN A 147 -4.56 20.56 2.56
CA ASN A 147 -4.63 19.33 3.36
C ASN A 147 -4.73 18.05 2.53
N PHE A 148 -3.95 18.01 1.44
CA PHE A 148 -3.88 16.84 0.57
C PHE A 148 -3.44 15.59 1.32
N SER A 149 -4.06 14.45 1.00
CA SER A 149 -3.63 13.14 1.46
C SER A 149 -3.84 12.07 0.38
N VAL A 150 -2.98 11.06 0.39
CA VAL A 150 -3.06 9.92 -0.51
C VAL A 150 -3.20 8.66 0.32
N LYS A 151 -4.06 7.74 -0.14
CA LYS A 151 -4.23 6.43 0.45
C LYS A 151 -4.12 5.38 -0.66
N VAL A 152 -3.03 4.64 -0.68
CA VAL A 152 -2.86 3.51 -1.59
C VAL A 152 -3.77 2.37 -1.13
N GLU A 153 -4.65 1.88 -2.00
CA GLU A 153 -5.59 0.79 -1.72
C GLU A 153 -4.98 -0.57 -2.11
N ASP A 154 -4.31 -0.63 -3.27
CA ASP A 154 -3.56 -1.80 -3.75
C ASP A 154 -2.39 -1.38 -4.67
N GLU A 155 -1.78 -2.32 -5.39
CA GLU A 155 -0.62 -2.07 -6.25
C GLU A 155 -0.90 -1.03 -7.36
N ASN A 156 -2.13 -1.01 -7.86
CA ASN A 156 -2.53 -0.19 -9.01
C ASN A 156 -3.68 0.77 -8.68
N SER A 157 -4.04 0.93 -7.41
CA SER A 157 -5.14 1.82 -7.04
C SER A 157 -4.86 2.67 -5.81
N LEU A 158 -5.42 3.86 -5.81
CA LEU A 158 -5.28 4.84 -4.73
C LEU A 158 -6.53 5.71 -4.59
N LYS A 159 -6.63 6.40 -3.46
CA LYS A 159 -7.55 7.51 -3.23
C LYS A 159 -6.75 8.76 -2.93
N VAL A 160 -7.18 9.88 -3.47
CA VAL A 160 -6.60 11.19 -3.17
C VAL A 160 -7.69 12.08 -2.59
N PHE A 161 -7.35 12.74 -1.49
CA PHE A 161 -8.23 13.65 -0.78
C PHE A 161 -7.61 15.03 -0.71
N CYS A 162 -8.46 16.05 -0.75
CA CYS A 162 -8.09 17.41 -0.39
C CYS A 162 -9.25 18.11 0.33
N GLU A 163 -8.96 19.23 0.95
CA GLU A 163 -9.96 20.16 1.42
C GLU A 163 -10.10 21.29 0.40
N ILE A 164 -11.35 21.65 0.09
CA ILE A 164 -11.71 22.83 -0.70
C ILE A 164 -12.28 23.85 0.26
N LEU A 165 -11.71 25.03 0.31
CA LEU A 165 -12.20 26.14 1.12
C LEU A 165 -12.56 27.34 0.23
N ALA A 166 -13.59 28.05 0.62
CA ALA A 166 -13.89 29.36 0.05
C ALA A 166 -12.77 30.34 0.42
N LEU A 167 -12.25 31.06 -0.59
CA LEU A 167 -11.20 32.05 -0.38
C LEU A 167 -11.75 33.21 0.49
N ASN A 168 -11.02 33.56 1.55
CA ASN A 168 -11.42 34.59 2.51
C ASN A 168 -12.80 34.38 3.16
N GLY A 169 -13.36 33.15 3.08
CA GLY A 169 -14.71 32.85 3.57
C GLY A 169 -15.84 33.29 2.64
N GLU A 170 -15.53 33.78 1.44
CA GLU A 170 -16.51 34.18 0.43
C GLU A 170 -16.80 33.04 -0.53
N ILE A 171 -18.06 32.60 -0.59
CA ILE A 171 -18.48 31.51 -1.48
C ILE A 171 -18.31 31.96 -2.94
N PRO A 172 -17.70 31.15 -3.82
CA PRO A 172 -17.55 31.44 -5.23
C PRO A 172 -18.88 31.81 -5.89
N GLU A 173 -18.87 32.82 -6.77
CA GLU A 173 -20.07 33.24 -7.51
C GLU A 173 -20.44 32.28 -8.66
N ASN A 174 -19.46 31.53 -9.16
CA ASN A 174 -19.62 30.67 -10.32
C ASN A 174 -19.28 29.20 -9.95
N ASP A 175 -19.90 28.29 -10.68
CA ASP A 175 -19.56 26.89 -10.64
C ASP A 175 -18.09 26.67 -11.02
N PHE A 176 -17.49 25.65 -10.46
CA PHE A 176 -16.12 25.26 -10.76
C PHE A 176 -15.98 23.74 -10.83
N THR A 177 -14.97 23.30 -11.53
CA THR A 177 -14.65 21.89 -11.70
C THR A 177 -13.26 21.64 -11.13
N ILE A 178 -13.12 20.65 -10.25
CA ILE A 178 -11.81 20.19 -9.80
C ILE A 178 -11.34 19.06 -10.71
N ASN A 179 -10.16 19.22 -11.27
CA ASN A 179 -9.54 18.22 -12.13
C ASN A 179 -8.36 17.57 -11.41
N ILE A 180 -8.13 16.30 -11.74
CA ILE A 180 -6.92 15.56 -11.37
C ILE A 180 -6.24 15.04 -12.63
N ALA A 181 -4.90 15.11 -12.66
CA ALA A 181 -4.08 14.45 -13.65
C ALA A 181 -2.93 13.73 -12.93
N ILE A 182 -2.74 12.45 -13.24
CA ILE A 182 -1.66 11.61 -12.69
C ILE A 182 -0.67 11.31 -13.82
N TYR A 183 0.62 11.43 -13.51
CA TYR A 183 1.72 11.27 -14.44
C TYR A 183 2.63 10.14 -13.99
N ASP A 184 3.16 9.38 -14.94
CA ASP A 184 4.19 8.38 -14.71
C ASP A 184 5.61 8.97 -14.64
N ASN A 185 6.62 8.10 -14.48
CA ASN A 185 8.03 8.49 -14.43
C ASN A 185 8.57 9.04 -15.77
N ASN A 186 7.87 8.82 -16.88
CA ASN A 186 8.19 9.40 -18.18
C ASN A 186 7.52 10.77 -18.39
N ASN A 187 6.73 11.21 -17.40
CA ASN A 187 5.90 12.40 -17.44
C ASN A 187 4.73 12.29 -18.44
N ASP A 188 4.30 11.05 -18.75
CA ASP A 188 3.11 10.78 -19.53
C ASP A 188 1.89 10.79 -18.60
N ILE A 189 0.74 11.29 -19.09
CA ILE A 189 -0.52 11.29 -18.35
C ILE A 189 -1.09 9.86 -18.40
N VAL A 190 -1.22 9.24 -17.24
CA VAL A 190 -1.76 7.88 -17.09
C VAL A 190 -3.18 7.85 -16.54
N TYR A 191 -3.65 8.97 -16.01
CA TYR A 191 -5.03 9.10 -15.52
C TYR A 191 -5.45 10.56 -15.51
N THR A 192 -6.71 10.82 -15.87
CA THR A 192 -7.38 12.11 -15.67
C THR A 192 -8.83 11.87 -15.25
N ASP A 193 -9.31 12.74 -14.39
CA ASP A 193 -10.73 12.79 -14.00
C ASP A 193 -11.08 14.21 -13.58
N TYR A 194 -12.38 14.48 -13.47
CA TYR A 194 -12.88 15.77 -13.03
C TYR A 194 -14.21 15.63 -12.30
N GLU A 195 -14.50 16.57 -11.43
CA GLU A 195 -15.78 16.64 -10.75
C GLU A 195 -16.21 18.10 -10.54
N SER A 196 -17.43 18.41 -10.98
CA SER A 196 -17.99 19.76 -10.92
C SER A 196 -18.61 20.05 -9.55
N ARG A 197 -18.53 21.31 -9.14
CA ARG A 197 -19.15 21.86 -7.95
C ARG A 197 -20.03 23.05 -8.33
N TYR A 198 -21.27 22.99 -7.93
CA TYR A 198 -22.23 24.07 -8.12
C TYR A 198 -22.05 25.08 -6.99
N ALA A 199 -21.89 26.35 -7.36
CA ALA A 199 -21.68 27.44 -6.40
C ALA A 199 -22.78 27.51 -5.34
N GLU A 200 -24.05 27.29 -5.73
CA GLU A 200 -25.20 27.29 -4.83
C GLU A 200 -25.20 26.15 -3.80
N GLU A 201 -24.54 25.04 -4.08
CA GLU A 201 -24.42 23.86 -3.21
C GLU A 201 -23.19 23.92 -2.31
N PHE A 202 -22.15 24.62 -2.72
CA PHE A 202 -20.89 24.73 -1.97
C PHE A 202 -21.08 25.64 -0.74
N LYS A 203 -20.82 25.11 0.45
CA LYS A 203 -21.03 25.81 1.73
C LYS A 203 -19.76 26.43 2.29
N GLY A 204 -18.75 26.65 1.46
CA GLY A 204 -17.48 27.27 1.83
C GLY A 204 -16.41 26.32 2.37
N PHE A 205 -16.76 25.04 2.61
CA PHE A 205 -15.82 23.98 3.01
C PHE A 205 -16.35 22.62 2.56
N GLU A 206 -15.45 21.82 2.00
CA GLU A 206 -15.72 20.42 1.64
C GLU A 206 -14.44 19.58 1.76
N VAL A 207 -14.58 18.35 2.26
CA VAL A 207 -13.53 17.32 2.10
C VAL A 207 -13.85 16.53 0.82
N PHE A 208 -12.98 16.63 -0.15
CA PHE A 208 -13.17 16.16 -1.50
C PHE A 208 -12.31 14.93 -1.83
N ASN A 209 -12.82 14.00 -2.63
CA ASN A 209 -12.04 12.91 -3.22
C ASN A 209 -12.69 12.39 -4.52
N PHE A 210 -11.87 11.86 -5.43
CA PHE A 210 -12.32 11.24 -6.70
C PHE A 210 -12.76 9.77 -6.57
N GLY A 211 -12.98 9.26 -5.35
CA GLY A 211 -13.23 7.84 -5.15
C GLY A 211 -11.96 7.00 -5.26
N THR A 212 -12.11 5.75 -5.71
CA THR A 212 -10.97 4.87 -5.96
C THR A 212 -10.49 5.05 -7.39
N ILE A 213 -9.27 5.55 -7.53
CA ILE A 213 -8.58 5.71 -8.81
C ILE A 213 -7.86 4.40 -9.12
N SER A 214 -8.20 3.76 -10.23
CA SER A 214 -7.54 2.57 -10.75
C SER A 214 -6.63 2.94 -11.92
N LEU A 215 -5.39 2.49 -11.89
CA LEU A 215 -4.35 2.81 -12.87
C LEU A 215 -3.94 1.56 -13.64
N ASP A 216 -3.50 1.74 -14.87
CA ASP A 216 -2.88 0.69 -15.69
C ASP A 216 -1.39 0.46 -15.33
N ILE A 217 -0.84 1.29 -14.44
CA ILE A 217 0.54 1.22 -13.95
C ILE A 217 0.54 1.02 -12.42
N PRO A 218 1.63 0.45 -11.86
CA PRO A 218 1.83 0.41 -10.41
C PRO A 218 1.95 1.80 -9.79
N VAL A 219 1.40 1.99 -8.58
CA VAL A 219 1.43 3.29 -7.87
C VAL A 219 2.84 3.82 -7.58
N ASN A 220 3.86 2.95 -7.54
CA ASN A 220 5.25 3.36 -7.37
C ASN A 220 5.84 4.04 -8.61
N GLU A 221 5.22 3.88 -9.79
CA GLU A 221 5.60 4.54 -11.03
C GLU A 221 4.98 5.94 -11.19
N ILE A 222 4.10 6.37 -10.29
CA ILE A 222 3.55 7.73 -10.28
C ILE A 222 4.67 8.73 -9.96
N SER A 223 4.94 9.66 -10.85
CA SER A 223 5.89 10.75 -10.62
C SER A 223 5.24 11.99 -10.03
N LYS A 224 3.97 12.24 -10.37
CA LYS A 224 3.28 13.48 -10.04
C LYS A 224 1.76 13.29 -10.04
N ILE A 225 1.09 13.98 -9.14
CA ILE A 225 -0.37 14.11 -9.08
C ILE A 225 -0.69 15.61 -9.10
N ARG A 226 -1.42 16.06 -10.09
CA ARG A 226 -1.75 17.49 -10.24
C ARG A 226 -3.23 17.74 -10.04
N PHE A 227 -3.53 18.73 -9.20
CA PHE A 227 -4.86 19.28 -8.99
C PHE A 227 -4.95 20.68 -9.56
N TYR A 228 -6.07 20.99 -10.23
CA TYR A 228 -6.33 22.32 -10.73
C TYR A 228 -7.82 22.53 -10.98
N PRO A 229 -8.38 23.71 -10.59
CA PRO A 229 -9.73 24.07 -10.92
C PRO A 229 -9.84 24.54 -12.38
N THR A 230 -11.05 24.35 -12.98
CA THR A 230 -11.46 24.93 -14.26
C THR A 230 -12.92 25.39 -14.19
N ARG A 231 -13.40 26.10 -15.20
CA ARG A 231 -14.82 26.46 -15.38
C ARG A 231 -15.51 25.39 -16.20
#